data_09b939a45a9775e59de56702ede5d59f
#
_entry.id   09b939a45a9775e59de56702ede5d59f
#
_cell.length_a   1.000
_cell.length_b   1.000
_cell.length_c   1.000
_cell.angle_alpha   90.00
_cell.angle_beta   90.00
_cell.angle_gamma   90.00
#
_symmetry.space_group_name_H-M   'P 1'
#
loop_
_entity.id
_entity.type
_entity.pdbx_description
1 polymer ?
#
loop_
_entity_poly.entity_id
_entity_poly.type
_entity_poly.pdbx_seq_one_letter_code
_entity_poly.pdbx_strand_id
1 'polypeptide(L)'
;AGDHAAVERAASRAGVSDLLDVPAADLSGGQRQRVFLAMTLAQETPITLLDEPTTYLDPAHQLSILELIRDLNGAGTTVVMVVHDMVHAARYADRLVAMREGRIVAEGPTEEVMTAELVRETFQVECLEMTDPTTGRRFPIPISVHAPELSGTLEGRR
;
A
#
# COMPACT_ATOMS: atom_id res chain seq x y z
N ALA A 1 -10.59 -1.90 -32.49
CA ALA A 1 -9.26 -2.55 -32.65
C ALA A 1 -8.27 -2.09 -31.56
N GLY A 2 -8.29 -0.80 -31.14
CA GLY A 2 -7.41 -0.29 -30.08
C GLY A 2 -7.70 -0.88 -28.72
N ASP A 3 -8.96 -1.01 -28.35
CA ASP A 3 -9.39 -1.45 -27.02
C ASP A 3 -9.00 -2.91 -26.73
N HIS A 4 -9.07 -3.81 -27.73
CA HIS A 4 -8.71 -5.22 -27.56
C HIS A 4 -7.20 -5.38 -27.29
N ALA A 5 -6.37 -4.64 -28.00
CA ALA A 5 -4.92 -4.66 -27.80
C ALA A 5 -4.52 -4.09 -26.41
N ALA A 6 -5.24 -3.09 -25.89
CA ALA A 6 -5.02 -2.55 -24.55
C ALA A 6 -5.35 -3.60 -23.47
N VAL A 7 -6.47 -4.32 -23.64
CA VAL A 7 -6.86 -5.42 -22.73
C VAL A 7 -5.82 -6.53 -22.74
N GLU A 8 -5.35 -6.97 -23.91
CA GLU A 8 -4.33 -8.03 -24.03
C GLU A 8 -3.01 -7.62 -23.35
N ARG A 9 -2.56 -6.37 -23.57
CA ARG A 9 -1.35 -5.84 -22.89
C ARG A 9 -1.52 -5.80 -21.39
N ALA A 10 -2.66 -5.32 -20.91
CA ALA A 10 -2.97 -5.23 -19.49
C ALA A 10 -3.05 -6.62 -18.84
N ALA A 11 -3.73 -7.57 -19.48
CA ALA A 11 -3.83 -8.96 -19.01
C ALA A 11 -2.46 -9.63 -18.93
N SER A 12 -1.62 -9.43 -19.94
CA SER A 12 -0.24 -9.96 -19.95
C SER A 12 0.59 -9.37 -18.81
N ARG A 13 0.53 -8.05 -18.59
CA ARG A 13 1.26 -7.37 -17.51
C ARG A 13 0.81 -7.82 -16.12
N ALA A 14 -0.49 -8.03 -15.93
CA ALA A 14 -1.06 -8.50 -14.67
C ALA A 14 -0.92 -10.04 -14.48
N GLY A 15 -0.42 -10.77 -15.50
CA GLY A 15 -0.29 -12.23 -15.45
C GLY A 15 -1.64 -12.95 -15.37
N VAL A 16 -2.64 -12.47 -16.13
CA VAL A 16 -4.02 -12.99 -16.14
C VAL A 16 -4.53 -13.29 -17.54
N SER A 17 -3.64 -13.44 -18.53
CA SER A 17 -4.03 -13.73 -19.91
C SER A 17 -4.81 -15.02 -20.08
N ASP A 18 -4.55 -16.00 -19.23
CA ASP A 18 -5.25 -17.30 -19.17
C ASP A 18 -6.62 -17.23 -18.48
N LEU A 19 -6.96 -16.10 -17.89
CA LEU A 19 -8.20 -15.88 -17.15
C LEU A 19 -9.22 -15.02 -17.90
N LEU A 20 -8.92 -14.56 -19.11
CA LEU A 20 -9.77 -13.64 -19.88
C LEU A 20 -11.19 -14.19 -20.13
N ASP A 21 -11.31 -15.49 -20.31
CA ASP A 21 -12.59 -16.17 -20.57
C ASP A 21 -13.18 -16.85 -19.31
N VAL A 22 -12.55 -16.68 -18.14
CA VAL A 22 -13.02 -17.28 -16.88
C VAL A 22 -14.05 -16.33 -16.22
N PRO A 23 -15.26 -16.83 -15.86
CA PRO A 23 -16.21 -16.01 -15.13
C PRO A 23 -15.64 -15.47 -13.83
N ALA A 24 -15.88 -14.20 -13.52
CA ALA A 24 -15.34 -13.54 -12.33
C ALA A 24 -15.74 -14.23 -11.00
N ALA A 25 -16.87 -14.97 -11.01
CA ALA A 25 -17.32 -15.74 -9.85
C ALA A 25 -16.42 -16.96 -9.56
N ASP A 26 -15.75 -17.49 -10.56
CA ASP A 26 -14.91 -18.69 -10.46
C ASP A 26 -13.44 -18.35 -10.12
N LEU A 27 -13.09 -17.06 -10.08
CA LEU A 27 -11.75 -16.59 -9.76
C LEU A 27 -11.48 -16.65 -8.25
N SER A 28 -10.28 -17.09 -7.87
CA SER A 28 -9.77 -16.92 -6.50
C SER A 28 -9.64 -15.43 -6.13
N GLY A 29 -9.51 -15.11 -4.83
CA GLY A 29 -9.34 -13.72 -4.38
C GLY A 29 -8.16 -13.02 -5.04
N GLY A 30 -7.00 -13.68 -5.09
CA GLY A 30 -5.80 -13.13 -5.73
C GLY A 30 -5.92 -12.99 -7.24
N GLN A 31 -6.54 -13.95 -7.93
CA GLN A 31 -6.83 -13.85 -9.36
C GLN A 31 -7.77 -12.68 -9.66
N ARG A 32 -8.84 -12.55 -8.88
CA ARG A 32 -9.80 -11.44 -9.02
C ARG A 32 -9.13 -10.09 -8.83
N GLN A 33 -8.26 -9.94 -7.83
CA GLN A 33 -7.53 -8.69 -7.60
C GLN A 33 -6.60 -8.34 -8.77
N ARG A 34 -5.89 -9.32 -9.34
CA ARG A 34 -5.06 -9.11 -10.54
C ARG A 34 -5.89 -8.75 -11.77
N VAL A 35 -7.07 -9.36 -11.94
CA VAL A 35 -8.00 -9.01 -13.03
C VAL A 35 -8.51 -7.59 -12.87
N PHE A 36 -8.89 -7.13 -11.65
CA PHE A 36 -9.27 -5.74 -11.42
C PHE A 36 -8.13 -4.76 -11.71
N LEU A 37 -6.90 -5.13 -11.34
CA LEU A 37 -5.74 -4.33 -11.68
C LEU A 37 -5.54 -4.29 -13.21
N ALA A 38 -5.66 -5.41 -13.91
CA ALA A 38 -5.60 -5.44 -15.38
C ALA A 38 -6.67 -4.55 -16.02
N MET A 39 -7.90 -4.57 -15.51
CA MET A 39 -8.97 -3.68 -15.99
C MET A 39 -8.61 -2.19 -15.82
N THR A 40 -7.98 -1.84 -14.70
CA THR A 40 -7.48 -0.47 -14.46
C THR A 40 -6.37 -0.10 -15.43
N LEU A 41 -5.44 -1.04 -15.69
CA LEU A 41 -4.33 -0.84 -16.63
C LEU A 41 -4.77 -0.71 -18.08
N ALA A 42 -5.83 -1.42 -18.46
CA ALA A 42 -6.38 -1.36 -19.82
C ALA A 42 -6.91 0.04 -20.18
N GLN A 43 -7.16 0.89 -19.18
CA GLN A 43 -7.57 2.29 -19.40
C GLN A 43 -6.42 3.18 -19.89
N GLU A 44 -5.16 2.73 -19.78
CA GLU A 44 -3.94 3.44 -20.22
C GLU A 44 -3.90 4.91 -19.77
N THR A 45 -4.34 5.19 -18.53
CA THR A 45 -4.33 6.53 -17.95
C THR A 45 -2.95 6.88 -17.38
N PRO A 46 -2.52 8.15 -17.44
CA PRO A 46 -1.25 8.59 -16.89
C PRO A 46 -1.23 8.54 -15.35
N ILE A 47 -2.40 8.51 -14.71
CA ILE A 47 -2.56 8.42 -13.25
C ILE A 47 -3.52 7.28 -12.95
N THR A 48 -3.12 6.40 -12.04
CA THR A 48 -3.92 5.27 -11.55
C THR A 48 -4.18 5.44 -10.06
N LEU A 49 -5.44 5.32 -9.65
CA LEU A 49 -5.85 5.36 -8.25
C LEU A 49 -6.23 3.96 -7.80
N LEU A 50 -5.65 3.47 -6.70
CA LEU A 50 -5.90 2.15 -6.14
C LEU A 50 -6.29 2.28 -4.67
N ASP A 51 -7.44 1.74 -4.33
CA ASP A 51 -7.93 1.71 -2.96
C ASP A 51 -7.66 0.32 -2.37
N GLU A 52 -6.72 0.24 -1.41
CA GLU A 52 -6.31 -0.97 -0.69
C GLU A 52 -6.06 -2.20 -1.60
N PRO A 53 -5.19 -2.11 -2.63
CA PRO A 53 -5.07 -3.16 -3.63
C PRO A 53 -4.53 -4.50 -3.09
N THR A 54 -4.02 -4.53 -1.87
CA THR A 54 -3.42 -5.72 -1.24
C THR A 54 -4.27 -6.32 -0.11
N THR A 55 -5.41 -5.73 0.21
CA THR A 55 -6.26 -6.18 1.32
C THR A 55 -6.86 -7.56 1.04
N TYR A 56 -6.94 -8.41 2.05
CA TYR A 56 -7.42 -9.81 2.01
C TYR A 56 -6.59 -10.78 1.15
N LEU A 57 -5.37 -10.41 0.77
CA LEU A 57 -4.43 -11.28 0.07
C LEU A 57 -3.42 -11.89 1.05
N ASP A 58 -2.94 -13.09 0.74
CA ASP A 58 -1.78 -13.64 1.43
C ASP A 58 -0.49 -12.89 1.06
N PRO A 59 0.59 -12.99 1.87
CA PRO A 59 1.82 -12.21 1.66
C PRO A 59 2.44 -12.36 0.28
N ALA A 60 2.39 -13.53 -0.34
CA ALA A 60 2.98 -13.74 -1.66
C ALA A 60 2.21 -12.98 -2.75
N HIS A 61 0.86 -13.00 -2.67
CA HIS A 61 0.00 -12.25 -3.57
C HIS A 61 0.11 -10.75 -3.34
N GLN A 62 0.22 -10.28 -2.09
CA GLN A 62 0.43 -8.87 -1.77
C GLN A 62 1.71 -8.34 -2.44
N LEU A 63 2.83 -9.03 -2.24
CA LEU A 63 4.11 -8.65 -2.83
C LEU A 63 4.04 -8.64 -4.37
N SER A 64 3.41 -9.65 -4.96
CA SER A 64 3.25 -9.72 -6.42
C SER A 64 2.46 -8.55 -7.00
N ILE A 65 1.42 -8.06 -6.31
CA ILE A 65 0.66 -6.87 -6.70
C ILE A 65 1.52 -5.61 -6.55
N LEU A 66 2.26 -5.47 -5.44
CA LEU A 66 3.10 -4.31 -5.20
C LEU A 66 4.27 -4.21 -6.20
N GLU A 67 4.86 -5.34 -6.59
CA GLU A 67 5.88 -5.38 -7.63
C GLU A 67 5.32 -4.97 -8.99
N LEU A 68 4.13 -5.46 -9.35
CA LEU A 68 3.45 -5.03 -10.57
C LEU A 68 3.17 -3.52 -10.55
N ILE A 69 2.72 -2.96 -9.44
CA ILE A 69 2.50 -1.52 -9.27
C ILE A 69 3.82 -0.74 -9.44
N ARG A 70 4.91 -1.23 -8.88
CA ARG A 70 6.24 -0.63 -9.06
C ARG A 70 6.70 -0.63 -10.51
N ASP A 71 6.46 -1.74 -11.23
CA ASP A 71 6.80 -1.83 -12.66
C ASP A 71 5.97 -0.87 -13.53
N LEU A 72 4.70 -0.62 -13.14
CA LEU A 72 3.86 0.39 -13.77
C LEU A 72 4.39 1.80 -13.57
N ASN A 73 4.79 2.11 -12.35
CA ASN A 73 5.40 3.40 -12.03
C ASN A 73 6.71 3.59 -12.79
N GLY A 74 7.58 2.57 -12.82
CA GLY A 74 8.81 2.58 -13.60
C GLY A 74 8.59 2.75 -15.12
N ALA A 75 7.42 2.38 -15.63
CA ALA A 75 6.99 2.61 -17.02
C ALA A 75 6.36 4.00 -17.26
N GLY A 76 6.33 4.87 -16.23
CA GLY A 76 5.87 6.26 -16.35
C GLY A 76 4.43 6.52 -15.88
N THR A 77 3.73 5.54 -15.32
CA THR A 77 2.41 5.75 -14.73
C THR A 77 2.55 6.28 -13.31
N THR A 78 1.88 7.38 -12.98
CA THR A 78 1.77 7.83 -11.60
C THR A 78 0.74 6.97 -10.88
N VAL A 79 1.14 6.32 -9.79
CA VAL A 79 0.22 5.49 -8.99
C VAL A 79 -0.01 6.15 -7.63
N VAL A 80 -1.26 6.37 -7.28
CA VAL A 80 -1.68 6.78 -5.94
C VAL A 80 -2.47 5.63 -5.34
N MET A 81 -2.01 5.12 -4.18
CA MET A 81 -2.68 3.99 -3.53
C MET A 81 -2.90 4.24 -2.03
N VAL A 82 -4.02 3.76 -1.53
CA VAL A 82 -4.26 3.66 -0.09
C VAL A 82 -3.67 2.35 0.41
N VAL A 83 -2.87 2.41 1.46
CA VAL A 83 -2.27 1.24 2.10
C VAL A 83 -2.36 1.36 3.62
N HIS A 84 -2.54 0.22 4.30
CA HIS A 84 -2.54 0.14 5.76
C HIS A 84 -1.24 -0.44 6.32
N ASP A 85 -0.49 -1.18 5.50
CA ASP A 85 0.78 -1.75 5.90
C ASP A 85 1.92 -0.75 5.74
N MET A 86 2.52 -0.36 6.87
CA MET A 86 3.60 0.64 6.91
C MET A 86 4.89 0.13 6.27
N VAL A 87 5.14 -1.19 6.31
CA VAL A 87 6.32 -1.79 5.66
C VAL A 87 6.15 -1.72 4.15
N HIS A 88 4.95 -2.00 3.63
CA HIS A 88 4.65 -1.84 2.22
C HIS A 88 4.75 -0.37 1.79
N ALA A 89 4.19 0.56 2.58
CA ALA A 89 4.31 1.99 2.31
C ALA A 89 5.78 2.45 2.26
N ALA A 90 6.58 2.08 3.27
CA ALA A 90 7.99 2.44 3.34
C ALA A 90 8.82 1.85 2.18
N ARG A 91 8.50 0.64 1.73
CA ARG A 91 9.27 -0.07 0.72
C ARG A 91 8.95 0.32 -0.71
N TYR A 92 7.68 0.60 -1.00
CA TYR A 92 7.18 0.77 -2.37
C TYR A 92 6.81 2.19 -2.73
N ALA A 93 6.52 3.08 -1.77
CA ALA A 93 6.18 4.46 -2.08
C ALA A 93 7.41 5.36 -2.19
N ASP A 94 7.38 6.30 -3.14
CA ASP A 94 8.37 7.38 -3.25
C ASP A 94 7.97 8.57 -2.38
N ARG A 95 6.66 8.82 -2.25
CA ARG A 95 6.07 9.87 -1.44
C ARG A 95 4.91 9.31 -0.62
N LEU A 96 4.73 9.88 0.57
CA LEU A 96 3.64 9.53 1.48
C LEU A 96 2.76 10.73 1.77
N VAL A 97 1.49 10.44 1.95
CA VAL A 97 0.50 11.35 2.55
C VAL A 97 -0.10 10.60 3.74
N ALA A 98 0.23 11.03 4.95
CA ALA A 98 -0.34 10.49 6.18
C ALA A 98 -1.61 11.25 6.55
N MET A 99 -2.68 10.52 6.84
CA MET A 99 -3.98 11.09 7.17
C MET A 99 -4.46 10.60 8.53
N ARG A 100 -5.06 11.50 9.31
CA ARG A 100 -5.74 11.19 10.56
C ARG A 100 -7.01 12.04 10.67
N GLU A 101 -8.13 11.41 11.03
CA GLU A 101 -9.42 12.09 11.23
C GLU A 101 -9.82 12.99 10.05
N GLY A 102 -9.59 12.53 8.81
CA GLY A 102 -9.91 13.25 7.58
C GLY A 102 -9.00 14.44 7.26
N ARG A 103 -7.86 14.57 7.94
CA ARG A 103 -6.88 15.65 7.70
C ARG A 103 -5.53 15.06 7.34
N ILE A 104 -4.80 15.75 6.45
CA ILE A 104 -3.40 15.46 6.18
C ILE A 104 -2.57 15.92 7.39
N VAL A 105 -1.83 15.00 8.00
CA VAL A 105 -0.94 15.29 9.13
C VAL A 105 0.52 15.38 8.70
N ALA A 106 0.90 14.70 7.63
CA ALA A 106 2.22 14.84 7.00
C ALA A 106 2.14 14.46 5.52
N GLU A 107 3.00 15.06 4.70
CA GLU A 107 3.22 14.66 3.31
C GLU A 107 4.67 14.95 2.91
N GLY A 108 5.24 14.12 2.05
CA GLY A 108 6.60 14.30 1.57
C GLY A 108 7.24 13.02 1.03
N PRO A 109 8.55 13.07 0.76
CA PRO A 109 9.34 11.88 0.45
C PRO A 109 9.20 10.83 1.56
N THR A 110 9.11 9.55 1.18
CA THR A 110 8.92 8.46 2.16
C THR A 110 9.97 8.46 3.25
N GLU A 111 11.24 8.73 2.93
CA GLU A 111 12.36 8.73 3.87
C GLU A 111 12.26 9.83 4.93
N GLU A 112 11.59 10.93 4.61
CA GLU A 112 11.39 12.06 5.52
C GLU A 112 10.14 11.89 6.38
N VAL A 113 9.10 11.28 5.81
CA VAL A 113 7.77 11.19 6.43
C VAL A 113 7.62 9.91 7.27
N MET A 114 8.17 8.76 6.83
CA MET A 114 8.01 7.48 7.52
C MET A 114 8.92 7.36 8.74
N THR A 115 8.60 8.09 9.79
CA THR A 115 9.34 8.09 11.07
C THR A 115 8.54 7.42 12.18
N ALA A 116 9.23 6.89 13.20
CA ALA A 116 8.57 6.33 14.38
C ALA A 116 7.71 7.37 15.10
N GLU A 117 8.13 8.65 15.09
CA GLU A 117 7.37 9.75 15.68
C GLU A 117 6.04 9.99 14.96
N LEU A 118 6.06 10.10 13.62
CA LEU A 118 4.84 10.25 12.83
C LEU A 118 3.88 9.08 13.06
N VAL A 119 4.40 7.85 13.05
CA VAL A 119 3.57 6.66 13.25
C VAL A 119 2.95 6.65 14.65
N ARG A 120 3.73 7.02 15.69
CA ARG A 120 3.21 7.17 17.04
C ARG A 120 2.08 8.20 17.10
N GLU A 121 2.28 9.37 16.53
CA GLU A 121 1.29 10.45 16.55
C GLU A 121 0.04 10.10 15.74
N THR A 122 0.21 9.47 14.56
CA THR A 122 -0.90 9.18 13.66
C THR A 122 -1.73 8.00 14.11
N PHE A 123 -1.07 6.90 14.54
CA PHE A 123 -1.71 5.62 14.84
C PHE A 123 -1.76 5.28 16.33
N GLN A 124 -1.14 6.09 17.21
CA GLN A 124 -1.07 5.87 18.66
C GLN A 124 -0.42 4.52 19.02
N VAL A 125 0.69 4.20 18.38
CA VAL A 125 1.46 2.98 18.59
C VAL A 125 2.93 3.30 18.86
N GLU A 126 3.58 2.51 19.72
CA GLU A 126 5.03 2.53 19.87
C GLU A 126 5.68 1.71 18.77
N CYS A 127 6.82 2.18 18.26
CA CYS A 127 7.53 1.55 17.16
C CYS A 127 8.99 1.32 17.47
N LEU A 128 9.53 0.22 16.92
CA LEU A 128 10.97 0.05 16.71
C LEU A 128 11.33 0.53 15.30
N GLU A 129 12.47 1.20 15.15
CA GLU A 129 12.99 1.57 13.84
C GLU A 129 13.85 0.42 13.29
N MET A 130 13.52 -0.03 12.09
CA MET A 130 14.23 -1.08 11.37
C MET A 130 14.77 -0.54 10.05
N THR A 131 15.87 -1.13 9.59
CA THR A 131 16.43 -0.84 8.25
C THR A 131 16.27 -2.06 7.37
N ASP A 132 15.66 -1.90 6.19
CA ASP A 132 15.61 -2.94 5.17
C ASP A 132 17.03 -3.17 4.63
N PRO A 133 17.61 -4.36 4.81
CA PRO A 133 18.99 -4.63 4.37
C PRO A 133 19.15 -4.64 2.85
N THR A 134 18.07 -4.73 2.09
CA THR A 134 18.09 -4.77 0.62
C THR A 134 18.02 -3.39 -0.01
N THR A 135 17.27 -2.47 0.61
CA THR A 135 17.04 -1.11 0.09
C THR A 135 17.75 -0.02 0.88
N GLY A 136 18.20 -0.32 2.11
CA GLY A 136 18.73 0.66 3.06
C GLY A 136 17.68 1.60 3.65
N ARG A 137 16.42 1.47 3.25
CA ARG A 137 15.31 2.31 3.76
C ARG A 137 14.98 1.96 5.21
N ARG A 138 14.75 2.98 6.02
CA ARG A 138 14.27 2.82 7.40
C ARG A 138 12.75 2.83 7.42
N PHE A 139 12.17 2.04 8.31
CA PHE A 139 10.74 1.99 8.53
C PHE A 139 10.42 1.61 9.99
N PRO A 140 9.34 2.16 10.55
CA PRO A 140 8.88 1.83 11.88
C PRO A 140 8.11 0.51 11.87
N ILE A 141 8.39 -0.37 12.84
CA ILE A 141 7.59 -1.57 13.12
C ILE A 141 6.80 -1.32 14.40
N PRO A 142 5.47 -1.32 14.35
CA PRO A 142 4.64 -1.20 15.54
C PRO A 142 4.88 -2.39 16.49
N ILE A 143 5.05 -2.09 17.79
CA ILE A 143 5.32 -3.11 18.83
C ILE A 143 4.28 -3.13 19.94
N SER A 144 3.62 -2.00 20.21
CA SER A 144 2.57 -1.90 21.22
C SER A 144 1.66 -0.71 20.94
N VAL A 145 0.49 -0.72 21.54
CA VAL A 145 -0.37 0.46 21.56
C VAL A 145 0.26 1.48 22.50
N HIS A 146 0.34 2.75 22.06
CA HIS A 146 0.76 3.84 22.94
C HIS A 146 -0.33 4.03 24.01
N ALA A 147 -0.01 3.65 25.26
CA ALA A 147 -0.89 3.96 26.37
C ALA A 147 -0.85 5.48 26.59
N PRO A 148 -1.97 6.21 26.50
CA PRO A 148 -2.00 7.60 26.94
C PRO A 148 -1.52 7.60 28.38
N GLU A 149 -0.53 8.44 28.70
CA GLU A 149 -0.10 8.64 30.08
C GLU A 149 -1.35 8.94 30.90
N LEU A 150 -1.72 8.01 31.76
CA LEU A 150 -2.69 8.27 32.83
C LEU A 150 -2.00 9.21 33.82
N SER A 151 -1.77 10.46 33.40
CA SER A 151 -1.41 11.57 34.28
C SER A 151 -2.65 11.96 35.06
N GLY A 152 -3.01 11.12 36.01
CA GLY A 152 -4.08 11.25 36.98
C GLY A 152 -3.62 10.77 38.32
N THR A 153 -2.92 11.64 39.02
CA THR A 153 -2.65 11.72 40.44
C THR A 153 -3.56 10.82 41.27
N LEU A 154 -3.05 9.66 41.73
CA LEU A 154 -3.56 9.02 42.91
C LEU A 154 -2.89 9.68 44.14
N GLU A 155 -3.14 10.99 44.33
CA GLU A 155 -2.92 11.63 45.61
C GLU A 155 -4.21 11.59 46.45
N GLY A 156 -4.15 10.85 47.56
CA GLY A 156 -4.95 11.15 48.74
C GLY A 156 -6.25 10.37 48.94
N ARG A 157 -6.18 9.16 49.42
CA ARG A 157 -7.06 8.75 50.54
C ARG A 157 -6.26 7.91 51.57
N ARG A 158 -5.81 8.62 52.58
CA ARG A 158 -5.62 8.02 53.91
C ARG A 158 -6.91 8.15 54.70
#